data_71a7477badec43e12b5bda7a59c2be83
#
_entry.id   71a7477badec43e12b5bda7a59c2be83
#
_cell.length_a   1.000
_cell.length_b   1.000
_cell.length_c   1.000
_cell.angle_alpha   90.00
_cell.angle_beta   90.00
_cell.angle_gamma   90.00
#
_symmetry.space_group_name_H-M   'P 1'
#
loop_
_entity.id
_entity.type
_entity.pdbx_description
1 polymer ?
#
loop_
_entity_poly.entity_id
_entity_poly.type
_entity_poly.pdbx_seq_one_letter_code
_entity_poly.pdbx_strand_id
1 'polypeptide(L)'
;MMDWKQLISNKRLGQEHRHTERHDDRTEFKRDYDRLIFSAPFRRLQNKTQVFPLPGSIFVHNRLTHSLEVASVGMSLGNDVAQRIMSEHRPDLRGTQFEQIGQIVSTACLAHDLGNPPFGHSGEKAIQTFFTEGAGSMLRSQVSEPFWDDITHFEGNANAFRLLTHQFKGRRPGGFVMTYSTLASIVKYPYASSAASKKGKFGFFQSEQEYYRRIADEMGIICKSGAHEPLRYARHPLVYLVEAADDICYEIMDLEDAHKLKILSYEETEDLLLGFFDEENRQMILRRISDENLQDPNEKVVYMRACVIGKLENECVNTFVEHEEAILSGTFEGSLIKHINPLQRDAYQRCAELSVERIYRSRPVLDVELSGYKIMATLMEQMTEAVMHPDRYYSQQLIDRVSSQYDISADDLETRLMAVIDYIAGMTDVYALDVYQKINGISLPIV
;
A
#
# COMPACT_ATOMS: atom_id res chain seq x y z
N MET A 1 4.77 -19.68 19.04
CA MET A 1 4.21 -18.33 19.17
C MET A 1 5.33 -17.33 18.90
N MET A 2 5.08 -16.27 18.14
CA MET A 2 6.03 -15.17 17.90
C MET A 2 6.26 -14.38 19.20
N ASP A 3 7.46 -13.78 19.34
CA ASP A 3 7.80 -12.96 20.53
C ASP A 3 8.05 -11.51 20.12
N TRP A 4 7.42 -10.57 20.83
CA TRP A 4 7.57 -9.13 20.60
C TRP A 4 9.01 -8.65 20.62
N LYS A 5 9.86 -9.17 21.51
CA LYS A 5 11.27 -8.79 21.61
C LYS A 5 12.07 -9.15 20.36
N GLN A 6 11.67 -10.22 19.66
CA GLN A 6 12.28 -10.65 18.42
C GLN A 6 11.64 -9.98 17.20
N LEU A 7 10.33 -9.74 17.24
CA LEU A 7 9.57 -9.08 16.16
C LEU A 7 9.94 -7.60 15.98
N ILE A 8 10.45 -6.92 17.02
CA ILE A 8 10.86 -5.52 16.93
C ILE A 8 12.37 -5.44 16.80
N SER A 9 12.84 -5.43 15.53
CA SER A 9 14.25 -5.45 15.17
C SER A 9 14.64 -4.18 14.42
N ASN A 10 15.69 -3.51 14.87
CA ASN A 10 16.31 -2.38 14.19
C ASN A 10 17.39 -2.78 13.19
N LYS A 11 17.59 -4.08 12.96
CA LYS A 11 18.50 -4.62 11.95
C LYS A 11 18.06 -4.17 10.56
N ARG A 12 19.03 -3.84 9.70
CA ARG A 12 18.76 -3.25 8.39
C ARG A 12 19.13 -4.20 7.26
N LEU A 13 18.23 -4.35 6.29
CA LEU A 13 18.49 -5.15 5.09
C LEU A 13 19.69 -4.59 4.32
N GLY A 14 20.66 -5.46 4.01
CA GLY A 14 21.88 -5.12 3.28
C GLY A 14 22.95 -4.40 4.13
N GLN A 15 22.73 -4.25 5.44
CA GLN A 15 23.69 -3.67 6.39
C GLN A 15 23.75 -4.44 7.72
N GLU A 16 23.48 -5.72 7.69
CA GLU A 16 23.30 -6.59 8.87
C GLU A 16 24.54 -6.62 9.78
N HIS A 17 25.74 -6.43 9.20
CA HIS A 17 27.02 -6.48 9.90
C HIS A 17 27.66 -5.09 10.12
N ARG A 18 26.95 -4.02 9.76
CA ARG A 18 27.52 -2.68 9.85
C ARG A 18 27.22 -2.03 11.19
N HIS A 19 28.22 -1.94 12.06
CA HIS A 19 28.19 -1.05 13.22
C HIS A 19 28.54 0.37 12.77
N THR A 20 27.54 1.27 12.78
CA THR A 20 27.78 2.69 12.51
C THR A 20 27.68 3.45 13.82
N GLU A 21 28.77 4.08 14.25
CA GLU A 21 28.71 5.08 15.33
C GLU A 21 27.76 6.19 14.87
N ARG A 22 26.82 6.54 15.71
CA ARG A 22 25.79 7.54 15.40
C ARG A 22 25.94 8.73 16.32
N HIS A 23 25.79 9.90 15.73
CA HIS A 23 26.02 11.18 16.40
C HIS A 23 24.70 11.94 16.67
N ASP A 24 23.53 11.30 16.49
CA ASP A 24 22.24 11.92 16.76
C ASP A 24 21.28 10.95 17.46
N ASP A 25 20.27 11.50 18.15
CA ASP A 25 19.31 10.79 19.00
C ASP A 25 18.14 10.14 18.25
N ARG A 26 18.12 10.18 16.90
CA ARG A 26 17.04 9.58 16.11
C ARG A 26 17.08 8.05 16.21
N THR A 27 15.94 7.45 16.51
CA THR A 27 15.79 5.99 16.44
C THR A 27 15.94 5.47 15.01
N GLU A 28 16.23 4.18 14.85
CA GLU A 28 16.34 3.54 13.54
C GLU A 28 15.02 3.63 12.78
N PHE A 29 13.89 3.49 13.46
CA PHE A 29 12.56 3.57 12.87
C PHE A 29 12.22 5.00 12.41
N LYS A 30 12.65 6.04 13.16
CA LYS A 30 12.53 7.42 12.70
C LYS A 30 13.38 7.69 11.44
N ARG A 31 14.55 7.05 11.33
CA ARG A 31 15.37 7.12 10.12
C ARG A 31 14.72 6.45 8.91
N ASP A 32 13.92 5.38 9.13
CA ASP A 32 13.14 4.75 8.06
C ASP A 32 12.07 5.71 7.54
N TYR A 33 11.35 6.35 8.45
CA TYR A 33 10.37 7.39 8.11
C TYR A 33 11.02 8.51 7.26
N ASP A 34 12.16 9.04 7.72
CA ASP A 34 12.86 10.10 7.00
C ASP A 34 13.30 9.65 5.60
N ARG A 35 13.79 8.41 5.46
CA ARG A 35 14.18 7.86 4.15
C ARG A 35 13.01 7.79 3.18
N LEU A 36 11.82 7.44 3.65
CA LEU A 36 10.63 7.36 2.81
C LEU A 36 10.18 8.75 2.34
N ILE A 37 9.97 9.69 3.25
CA ILE A 37 9.43 11.01 2.89
C ILE A 37 10.35 11.80 1.96
N PHE A 38 11.67 11.58 2.04
CA PHE A 38 12.64 12.21 1.13
C PHE A 38 12.86 11.42 -0.16
N SER A 39 12.20 10.29 -0.35
CA SER A 39 12.38 9.44 -1.53
C SER A 39 11.60 9.92 -2.75
N ALA A 40 12.10 9.60 -3.94
CA ALA A 40 11.40 9.90 -5.19
C ALA A 40 10.10 9.06 -5.35
N PRO A 41 10.06 7.75 -5.01
CA PRO A 41 8.81 6.99 -5.06
C PRO A 41 7.70 7.60 -4.20
N PHE A 42 8.00 8.05 -2.97
CA PHE A 42 7.01 8.67 -2.10
C PHE A 42 6.47 9.98 -2.70
N ARG A 43 7.35 10.84 -3.24
CA ARG A 43 6.91 12.07 -3.90
C ARG A 43 6.03 11.84 -5.14
N ARG A 44 6.23 10.71 -5.86
CA ARG A 44 5.41 10.37 -7.02
C ARG A 44 3.95 10.09 -6.67
N LEU A 45 3.65 9.70 -5.42
CA LEU A 45 2.28 9.48 -4.95
C LEU A 45 1.39 10.72 -5.10
N GLN A 46 1.98 11.93 -5.08
CA GLN A 46 1.25 13.18 -5.28
C GLN A 46 0.47 13.22 -6.63
N ASN A 47 1.02 12.58 -7.65
CA ASN A 47 0.45 12.56 -9.00
C ASN A 47 -0.05 11.15 -9.39
N LYS A 48 -0.49 10.38 -8.40
CA LYS A 48 -1.21 9.11 -8.58
C LYS A 48 -2.61 9.22 -7.99
N THR A 49 -3.60 8.84 -8.78
CA THR A 49 -5.01 8.82 -8.39
C THR A 49 -5.23 7.84 -7.24
N GLN A 50 -6.01 8.23 -6.23
CA GLN A 50 -6.50 7.31 -5.18
C GLN A 50 -7.78 6.61 -5.68
N VAL A 51 -8.86 7.33 -5.79
CA VAL A 51 -10.16 6.86 -6.32
C VAL A 51 -10.62 7.79 -7.44
N PHE A 52 -10.77 9.07 -7.13
CA PHE A 52 -11.27 10.07 -8.08
C PHE A 52 -10.16 10.60 -8.98
N PRO A 53 -10.51 11.07 -10.21
CA PRO A 53 -9.55 11.72 -11.10
C PRO A 53 -8.76 12.80 -10.37
N LEU A 54 -7.47 12.92 -10.68
CA LEU A 54 -6.64 14.02 -10.17
C LEU A 54 -7.29 15.36 -10.54
N PRO A 55 -7.53 16.24 -9.58
CA PRO A 55 -8.45 17.35 -9.76
C PRO A 55 -7.86 18.51 -10.54
N GLY A 56 -8.68 19.12 -11.41
CA GLY A 56 -8.42 20.46 -11.91
C GLY A 56 -8.91 21.56 -10.95
N SER A 57 -10.00 21.36 -10.21
CA SER A 57 -10.66 22.41 -9.42
C SER A 57 -11.25 21.97 -8.08
N ILE A 58 -11.36 20.69 -7.81
CA ILE A 58 -11.91 20.16 -6.56
C ILE A 58 -10.82 19.36 -5.87
N PHE A 59 -10.61 19.62 -4.57
CA PHE A 59 -9.58 18.96 -3.78
C PHE A 59 -10.14 17.63 -3.24
N VAL A 60 -9.80 16.54 -3.92
CA VAL A 60 -9.99 15.17 -3.48
C VAL A 60 -8.65 14.56 -3.09
N HIS A 61 -8.68 13.43 -2.40
CA HIS A 61 -7.46 12.75 -1.95
C HIS A 61 -6.68 12.18 -3.14
N ASN A 62 -5.37 12.33 -3.10
CA ASN A 62 -4.42 11.59 -3.93
C ASN A 62 -3.65 10.58 -3.04
N ARG A 63 -2.85 9.70 -3.64
CA ARG A 63 -2.13 8.67 -2.87
C ARG A 63 -1.16 9.25 -1.83
N LEU A 64 -0.60 10.45 -2.05
CA LEU A 64 0.29 11.09 -1.07
C LEU A 64 -0.48 11.54 0.17
N THR A 65 -1.60 12.26 0.00
CA THR A 65 -2.41 12.72 1.12
C THR A 65 -3.01 11.55 1.88
N HIS A 66 -3.55 10.54 1.18
CA HIS A 66 -4.02 9.30 1.77
C HIS A 66 -2.91 8.61 2.60
N SER A 67 -1.72 8.42 2.05
CA SER A 67 -0.61 7.78 2.79
C SER A 67 -0.21 8.55 4.05
N LEU A 68 -0.32 9.89 4.06
CA LEU A 68 -0.06 10.71 5.24
C LEU A 68 -1.15 10.54 6.31
N GLU A 69 -2.39 10.46 5.91
CA GLU A 69 -3.54 10.23 6.82
C GLU A 69 -3.47 8.83 7.43
N VAL A 70 -3.25 7.81 6.60
CA VAL A 70 -3.03 6.42 7.06
C VAL A 70 -1.84 6.34 8.02
N ALA A 71 -0.75 7.08 7.76
CA ALA A 71 0.40 7.13 8.66
C ALA A 71 0.09 7.81 10.01
N SER A 72 -0.80 8.80 10.03
CA SER A 72 -1.27 9.46 11.26
C SER A 72 -2.12 8.50 12.11
N VAL A 73 -3.12 7.87 11.51
CA VAL A 73 -3.97 6.86 12.16
C VAL A 73 -3.13 5.66 12.62
N GLY A 74 -2.23 5.17 11.78
CA GLY A 74 -1.31 4.08 12.12
C GLY A 74 -0.39 4.39 13.30
N MET A 75 0.08 5.64 13.42
CA MET A 75 0.85 6.10 14.58
C MET A 75 0.02 6.01 15.87
N SER A 76 -1.23 6.48 15.83
CA SER A 76 -2.16 6.43 16.96
C SER A 76 -2.41 4.98 17.38
N LEU A 77 -2.84 4.14 16.43
CA LEU A 77 -3.09 2.71 16.66
C LEU A 77 -1.88 2.00 17.30
N GLY A 78 -0.69 2.22 16.74
CA GLY A 78 0.54 1.61 17.25
C GLY A 78 0.90 2.07 18.67
N ASN A 79 0.77 3.37 18.96
CA ASN A 79 1.05 3.92 20.28
C ASN A 79 0.06 3.38 21.34
N ASP A 80 -1.23 3.34 21.03
CA ASP A 80 -2.27 2.89 21.95
C ASP A 80 -2.16 1.40 22.24
N VAL A 81 -1.89 0.58 21.20
CA VAL A 81 -1.62 -0.85 21.35
C VAL A 81 -0.36 -1.07 22.21
N ALA A 82 0.73 -0.31 21.96
CA ALA A 82 1.95 -0.42 22.76
C ALA A 82 1.68 -0.12 24.24
N GLN A 83 0.98 0.98 24.51
CA GLN A 83 0.66 1.39 25.87
C GLN A 83 -0.20 0.34 26.59
N ARG A 84 -1.22 -0.20 25.93
CA ARG A 84 -2.12 -1.18 26.53
C ARG A 84 -1.43 -2.52 26.77
N ILE A 85 -0.71 -3.06 25.82
CA ILE A 85 0.03 -4.32 25.98
C ILE A 85 1.04 -4.20 27.12
N MET A 86 1.81 -3.10 27.20
CA MET A 86 2.77 -2.88 28.28
C MET A 86 2.11 -2.67 29.64
N SER A 87 0.91 -2.13 29.71
CA SER A 87 0.23 -1.92 30.99
C SER A 87 -0.53 -3.15 31.47
N GLU A 88 -1.17 -3.88 30.56
CA GLU A 88 -2.11 -4.95 30.91
C GLU A 88 -1.47 -6.35 30.85
N HIS A 89 -0.60 -6.60 29.86
CA HIS A 89 -0.12 -7.95 29.55
C HIS A 89 1.40 -8.13 29.73
N ARG A 90 2.20 -7.17 29.27
CA ARG A 90 3.65 -7.33 29.10
C ARG A 90 4.45 -6.13 29.63
N PRO A 91 4.46 -5.91 30.96
CA PRO A 91 5.25 -4.81 31.54
C PRO A 91 6.76 -4.95 31.35
N ASP A 92 7.24 -6.14 30.98
CA ASP A 92 8.64 -6.43 30.64
C ASP A 92 9.09 -5.85 29.29
N LEU A 93 8.17 -5.32 28.49
CA LEU A 93 8.47 -4.63 27.24
C LEU A 93 8.77 -3.13 27.42
N ARG A 94 8.54 -2.57 28.61
CA ARG A 94 8.89 -1.17 28.94
C ARG A 94 10.41 -0.96 28.83
N GLY A 95 10.80 0.17 28.26
CA GLY A 95 12.21 0.50 28.02
C GLY A 95 12.85 -0.30 26.88
N THR A 96 12.06 -1.07 26.12
CA THR A 96 12.52 -1.80 24.92
C THR A 96 12.14 -1.08 23.64
N GLN A 97 12.57 -1.60 22.51
CA GLN A 97 12.20 -1.08 21.19
C GLN A 97 10.69 -1.21 20.89
N PHE A 98 9.96 -2.00 21.66
CA PHE A 98 8.51 -2.16 21.54
C PHE A 98 7.75 -0.83 21.70
N GLU A 99 8.26 0.10 22.49
CA GLU A 99 7.69 1.45 22.61
C GLU A 99 7.67 2.23 21.30
N GLN A 100 8.38 1.76 20.27
CA GLN A 100 8.49 2.41 18.97
C GLN A 100 7.52 1.84 17.93
N ILE A 101 6.60 0.95 18.30
CA ILE A 101 5.71 0.31 17.30
C ILE A 101 4.84 1.33 16.58
N GLY A 102 4.41 2.41 17.22
CA GLY A 102 3.71 3.50 16.54
C GLY A 102 4.51 4.11 15.40
N GLN A 103 5.83 4.35 15.60
CA GLN A 103 6.70 4.85 14.55
C GLN A 103 6.90 3.82 13.42
N ILE A 104 6.99 2.54 13.74
CA ILE A 104 7.12 1.46 12.75
C ILE A 104 5.84 1.38 11.90
N VAL A 105 4.67 1.34 12.54
CA VAL A 105 3.37 1.28 11.87
C VAL A 105 3.17 2.50 10.98
N SER A 106 3.41 3.71 11.50
CA SER A 106 3.32 4.95 10.72
C SER A 106 4.23 4.91 9.47
N THR A 107 5.46 4.40 9.61
CA THR A 107 6.39 4.28 8.50
C THR A 107 5.92 3.24 7.47
N ALA A 108 5.38 2.10 7.93
CA ALA A 108 4.80 1.09 7.05
C ALA A 108 3.57 1.63 6.31
N CYS A 109 2.73 2.42 6.99
CA CYS A 109 1.60 3.12 6.39
C CYS A 109 2.01 4.09 5.27
N LEU A 110 3.12 4.86 5.44
CA LEU A 110 3.65 5.68 4.35
C LEU A 110 4.05 4.86 3.12
N ALA A 111 4.44 3.62 3.33
CA ALA A 111 4.99 2.76 2.29
C ALA A 111 3.95 1.84 1.62
N HIS A 112 2.76 1.67 2.20
CA HIS A 112 1.80 0.64 1.76
C HIS A 112 1.39 0.80 0.30
N ASP A 113 1.26 2.03 -0.18
CA ASP A 113 0.80 2.38 -1.52
C ASP A 113 1.93 2.66 -2.54
N LEU A 114 3.21 2.56 -2.13
CA LEU A 114 4.36 2.88 -3.00
C LEU A 114 4.43 2.05 -4.26
N GLY A 115 3.97 0.80 -4.20
CA GLY A 115 4.06 -0.16 -5.28
C GLY A 115 2.92 -0.09 -6.30
N ASN A 116 1.88 0.67 -6.03
CA ASN A 116 0.76 0.79 -6.96
C ASN A 116 1.21 1.44 -8.28
N PRO A 117 0.88 0.84 -9.44
CA PRO A 117 1.16 1.43 -10.73
C PRO A 117 0.29 2.68 -10.99
N PRO A 118 0.56 3.44 -12.06
CA PRO A 118 -0.36 4.47 -12.52
C PRO A 118 -1.78 3.93 -12.66
N PHE A 119 -2.78 4.75 -12.32
CA PHE A 119 -4.21 4.41 -12.36
C PHE A 119 -4.63 3.23 -11.45
N GLY A 120 -3.82 2.89 -10.44
CA GLY A 120 -4.14 1.93 -9.40
C GLY A 120 -4.51 0.54 -9.92
N HIS A 121 -5.68 0.02 -9.52
CA HIS A 121 -6.15 -1.32 -9.90
C HIS A 121 -6.31 -1.51 -11.41
N SER A 122 -6.71 -0.47 -12.14
CA SER A 122 -6.78 -0.51 -13.60
C SER A 122 -5.41 -0.73 -14.23
N GLY A 123 -4.37 -0.09 -13.67
CA GLY A 123 -2.98 -0.31 -14.07
C GLY A 123 -2.47 -1.72 -13.75
N GLU A 124 -2.79 -2.25 -12.56
CA GLU A 124 -2.47 -3.65 -12.21
C GLU A 124 -3.12 -4.61 -13.22
N LYS A 125 -4.40 -4.42 -13.51
CA LYS A 125 -5.12 -5.24 -14.49
C LYS A 125 -4.54 -5.14 -15.89
N ALA A 126 -4.14 -3.96 -16.33
CA ALA A 126 -3.49 -3.78 -17.65
C ALA A 126 -2.17 -4.55 -17.74
N ILE A 127 -1.34 -4.55 -16.68
CA ILE A 127 -0.11 -5.35 -16.63
C ILE A 127 -0.43 -6.85 -16.67
N GLN A 128 -1.35 -7.32 -15.82
CA GLN A 128 -1.75 -8.72 -15.75
C GLN A 128 -2.30 -9.24 -17.10
N THR A 129 -3.27 -8.50 -17.68
CA THR A 129 -3.93 -8.91 -18.92
C THR A 129 -3.04 -8.80 -20.14
N PHE A 130 -2.04 -7.92 -20.13
CA PHE A 130 -1.02 -7.91 -21.18
C PHE A 130 -0.34 -9.29 -21.32
N PHE A 131 -0.01 -9.94 -20.20
CA PHE A 131 0.63 -11.27 -20.22
C PHE A 131 -0.37 -12.41 -20.35
N THR A 132 -1.60 -12.30 -19.85
CA THR A 132 -2.57 -13.42 -19.89
C THR A 132 -3.40 -13.44 -21.17
N GLU A 133 -3.76 -12.28 -21.74
CA GLU A 133 -4.70 -12.15 -22.85
C GLU A 133 -4.10 -11.37 -24.04
N GLY A 134 -3.08 -10.54 -23.78
CA GLY A 134 -2.45 -9.68 -24.78
C GLY A 134 -1.25 -10.29 -25.49
N ALA A 135 -0.49 -9.43 -26.18
CA ALA A 135 0.71 -9.82 -26.95
C ALA A 135 1.79 -10.47 -26.08
N GLY A 136 1.87 -10.14 -24.80
CA GLY A 136 2.80 -10.74 -23.84
C GLY A 136 2.58 -12.21 -23.59
N SER A 137 1.41 -12.78 -23.92
CA SER A 137 1.11 -14.21 -23.75
C SER A 137 2.05 -15.13 -24.51
N MET A 138 2.61 -14.67 -25.62
CA MET A 138 3.62 -15.42 -26.41
C MET A 138 4.94 -15.63 -25.68
N LEU A 139 5.20 -14.88 -24.60
CA LEU A 139 6.43 -14.96 -23.82
C LEU A 139 6.40 -16.12 -22.81
N ARG A 140 5.25 -16.78 -22.61
CA ARG A 140 5.07 -17.85 -21.62
C ARG A 140 6.12 -18.95 -21.71
N SER A 141 6.48 -19.36 -22.91
CA SER A 141 7.47 -20.43 -23.14
C SER A 141 8.94 -19.98 -23.04
N GLN A 142 9.19 -18.69 -22.88
CA GLN A 142 10.52 -18.06 -22.87
C GLN A 142 10.98 -17.67 -21.46
N VAL A 143 10.12 -17.82 -20.46
CA VAL A 143 10.39 -17.43 -19.07
C VAL A 143 10.06 -18.60 -18.13
N SER A 144 10.62 -18.56 -16.92
CA SER A 144 10.36 -19.56 -15.89
C SER A 144 8.91 -19.47 -15.36
N GLU A 145 8.41 -20.58 -14.82
CA GLU A 145 7.06 -20.64 -14.27
C GLU A 145 6.88 -19.69 -13.07
N PRO A 146 7.81 -19.61 -12.09
CA PRO A 146 7.68 -18.67 -10.99
C PRO A 146 7.65 -17.21 -11.44
N PHE A 147 8.46 -16.84 -12.45
CA PHE A 147 8.42 -15.49 -13.00
C PHE A 147 7.11 -15.21 -13.73
N TRP A 148 6.59 -16.19 -14.46
CA TRP A 148 5.29 -16.06 -15.12
C TRP A 148 4.15 -15.85 -14.13
N ASP A 149 4.15 -16.58 -13.01
CA ASP A 149 3.20 -16.38 -11.94
C ASP A 149 3.28 -14.97 -11.35
N ASP A 150 4.49 -14.44 -11.16
CA ASP A 150 4.71 -13.10 -10.65
C ASP A 150 4.10 -12.01 -11.56
N ILE A 151 4.35 -12.08 -12.86
CA ILE A 151 3.92 -11.04 -13.81
C ILE A 151 2.44 -11.13 -14.19
N THR A 152 1.87 -12.34 -14.22
CA THR A 152 0.44 -12.55 -14.50
C THR A 152 -0.46 -12.23 -13.31
N HIS A 153 0.11 -12.20 -12.11
CA HIS A 153 -0.57 -11.78 -10.88
C HIS A 153 -0.03 -10.46 -10.34
N PHE A 154 0.69 -9.67 -11.14
CA PHE A 154 1.32 -8.42 -10.67
C PHE A 154 0.45 -7.68 -9.64
N GLU A 155 1.06 -7.31 -8.52
CA GLU A 155 0.35 -6.83 -7.35
C GLU A 155 1.12 -5.69 -6.66
N GLY A 156 0.42 -4.58 -6.36
CA GLY A 156 1.03 -3.38 -5.78
C GLY A 156 1.72 -3.60 -4.44
N ASN A 157 1.18 -4.48 -3.57
CA ASN A 157 1.84 -4.77 -2.29
C ASN A 157 3.19 -5.49 -2.48
N ALA A 158 3.26 -6.45 -3.40
CA ALA A 158 4.53 -7.11 -3.74
C ALA A 158 5.52 -6.12 -4.35
N ASN A 159 5.04 -5.23 -5.21
CA ASN A 159 5.86 -4.19 -5.82
C ASN A 159 6.33 -3.14 -4.81
N ALA A 160 5.57 -2.83 -3.75
CA ALA A 160 6.02 -1.96 -2.66
C ALA A 160 7.22 -2.58 -1.92
N PHE A 161 7.17 -3.87 -1.60
CA PHE A 161 8.29 -4.59 -1.01
C PHE A 161 9.52 -4.59 -1.94
N ARG A 162 9.33 -4.86 -3.24
CA ARG A 162 10.39 -4.79 -4.25
C ARG A 162 11.03 -3.42 -4.32
N LEU A 163 10.25 -2.33 -4.41
CA LEU A 163 10.78 -0.96 -4.46
C LEU A 163 11.69 -0.63 -3.28
N LEU A 164 11.40 -1.18 -2.11
CA LEU A 164 12.16 -0.93 -0.88
C LEU A 164 13.38 -1.82 -0.70
N THR A 165 13.39 -3.03 -1.26
CA THR A 165 14.41 -4.05 -1.02
C THR A 165 15.32 -4.31 -2.21
N HIS A 166 14.81 -4.13 -3.43
CA HIS A 166 15.55 -4.42 -4.65
C HIS A 166 16.74 -3.49 -4.85
N GLN A 167 17.85 -4.08 -5.25
CA GLN A 167 19.05 -3.34 -5.61
C GLN A 167 18.99 -2.90 -7.07
N PHE A 168 18.29 -1.79 -7.34
CA PHE A 168 18.34 -1.17 -8.65
C PHE A 168 19.76 -0.74 -9.03
N LYS A 169 20.04 -0.66 -10.33
CA LYS A 169 21.37 -0.31 -10.85
C LYS A 169 21.88 1.00 -10.25
N GLY A 170 23.11 0.97 -9.74
CA GLY A 170 23.71 2.11 -9.06
C GLY A 170 23.29 2.31 -7.61
N ARG A 171 22.40 1.47 -7.05
CA ARG A 171 22.04 1.50 -5.63
C ARG A 171 22.88 0.51 -4.81
N ARG A 172 22.91 0.76 -3.50
CA ARG A 172 23.55 -0.12 -2.53
C ARG A 172 22.71 -1.39 -2.29
N PRO A 173 23.32 -2.49 -1.81
CA PRO A 173 22.59 -3.66 -1.34
C PRO A 173 21.50 -3.31 -0.32
N GLY A 174 20.36 -4.02 -0.37
CA GLY A 174 19.21 -3.78 0.50
C GLY A 174 18.34 -2.59 0.11
N GLY A 175 18.51 -2.06 -1.10
CA GLY A 175 17.67 -0.99 -1.66
C GLY A 175 17.63 0.28 -0.81
N PHE A 176 16.52 0.52 -0.13
CA PHE A 176 16.34 1.63 0.82
C PHE A 176 17.02 1.40 2.17
N VAL A 177 17.53 0.19 2.43
CA VAL A 177 18.19 -0.17 3.69
C VAL A 177 17.28 0.11 4.89
N MET A 178 16.02 -0.35 4.79
CA MET A 178 15.02 -0.22 5.85
C MET A 178 15.25 -1.26 6.95
N THR A 179 14.69 -1.00 8.13
CA THR A 179 14.71 -1.98 9.23
C THR A 179 13.83 -3.19 8.91
N TYR A 180 14.17 -4.32 9.49
CA TYR A 180 13.42 -5.56 9.32
C TYR A 180 11.97 -5.42 9.78
N SER A 181 11.73 -4.76 10.93
CA SER A 181 10.38 -4.54 11.43
C SER A 181 9.53 -3.70 10.47
N THR A 182 10.09 -2.61 9.91
CA THR A 182 9.37 -1.80 8.93
C THR A 182 9.03 -2.63 7.68
N LEU A 183 10.01 -3.38 7.15
CA LEU A 183 9.81 -4.20 5.96
C LEU A 183 8.77 -5.32 6.18
N ALA A 184 8.82 -6.02 7.32
CA ALA A 184 7.85 -7.06 7.64
C ALA A 184 6.44 -6.51 7.84
N SER A 185 6.32 -5.28 8.36
CA SER A 185 5.02 -4.64 8.63
C SER A 185 4.29 -4.17 7.36
N ILE A 186 4.98 -4.06 6.21
CA ILE A 186 4.37 -3.68 4.93
C ILE A 186 3.75 -4.90 4.23
N VAL A 187 4.27 -6.11 4.47
CA VAL A 187 3.90 -7.30 3.70
C VAL A 187 2.56 -7.87 4.19
N LYS A 188 1.46 -7.38 3.62
CA LYS A 188 0.07 -7.79 3.93
C LYS A 188 -0.20 -9.25 3.60
N TYR A 189 0.41 -9.77 2.55
CA TYR A 189 0.23 -11.12 2.03
C TYR A 189 1.57 -11.88 2.02
N PRO A 190 2.04 -12.42 3.17
CA PRO A 190 3.41 -12.93 3.31
C PRO A 190 3.61 -14.30 2.65
N TYR A 191 3.38 -14.36 1.34
CA TYR A 191 3.55 -15.55 0.50
C TYR A 191 3.86 -15.18 -0.96
N ALA A 192 4.49 -16.13 -1.66
CA ALA A 192 4.85 -16.01 -3.07
C ALA A 192 3.61 -16.05 -3.98
N SER A 193 3.74 -15.57 -5.22
CA SER A 193 2.68 -15.57 -6.24
C SER A 193 2.09 -16.98 -6.50
N SER A 194 2.93 -18.00 -6.51
CA SER A 194 2.51 -19.41 -6.66
C SER A 194 1.62 -19.93 -5.50
N ALA A 195 1.63 -19.25 -4.36
CA ALA A 195 0.73 -19.52 -3.23
C ALA A 195 -0.49 -18.59 -3.19
N ALA A 196 -0.64 -17.70 -4.16
CA ALA A 196 -1.74 -16.75 -4.22
C ALA A 196 -3.10 -17.47 -4.33
N SER A 197 -4.11 -16.92 -3.66
CA SER A 197 -5.49 -17.38 -3.78
C SER A 197 -6.07 -16.95 -5.14
N LYS A 198 -7.32 -17.35 -5.43
CA LYS A 198 -8.07 -16.90 -6.62
C LYS A 198 -8.14 -15.38 -6.79
N LYS A 199 -7.89 -14.61 -5.73
CA LYS A 199 -7.83 -13.14 -5.79
C LYS A 199 -6.50 -12.60 -6.32
N GLY A 200 -5.50 -13.45 -6.56
CA GLY A 200 -4.19 -13.09 -7.13
C GLY A 200 -3.30 -12.25 -6.20
N LYS A 201 -3.64 -12.08 -4.91
CA LYS A 201 -2.85 -11.28 -3.97
C LYS A 201 -1.66 -12.06 -3.42
N PHE A 202 -0.46 -11.44 -3.38
CA PHE A 202 0.76 -11.98 -2.81
C PHE A 202 1.67 -10.82 -2.34
N GLY A 203 2.78 -11.10 -1.65
CA GLY A 203 3.53 -10.04 -0.94
C GLY A 203 4.96 -9.84 -1.39
N PHE A 204 5.53 -10.72 -2.19
CA PHE A 204 6.89 -10.57 -2.73
C PHE A 204 7.05 -11.41 -4.01
N PHE A 205 7.77 -10.84 -4.97
CA PHE A 205 8.17 -11.55 -6.19
C PHE A 205 9.23 -12.60 -5.87
N GLN A 206 9.46 -13.56 -6.78
CA GLN A 206 10.50 -14.55 -6.61
C GLN A 206 11.88 -13.94 -6.34
N SER A 207 12.18 -12.82 -6.98
CA SER A 207 13.47 -12.11 -6.83
C SER A 207 13.68 -11.54 -5.42
N GLU A 208 12.61 -11.23 -4.69
CA GLU A 208 12.65 -10.70 -3.32
C GLU A 208 12.35 -11.77 -2.25
N GLN A 209 12.02 -13.00 -2.64
CA GLN A 209 11.65 -14.09 -1.74
C GLN A 209 12.74 -14.38 -0.69
N GLU A 210 14.00 -14.35 -1.08
CA GLU A 210 15.11 -14.62 -0.17
C GLU A 210 15.32 -13.47 0.84
N TYR A 211 15.01 -12.23 0.45
CA TYR A 211 15.02 -11.11 1.38
C TYR A 211 13.95 -11.27 2.45
N TYR A 212 12.72 -11.64 2.02
CA TYR A 212 11.63 -11.83 2.99
C TYR A 212 11.89 -13.03 3.91
N ARG A 213 12.42 -14.15 3.37
CA ARG A 213 12.81 -15.32 4.17
C ARG A 213 13.79 -14.93 5.26
N ARG A 214 14.88 -14.23 4.92
CA ARG A 214 15.90 -13.78 5.88
C ARG A 214 15.30 -12.89 6.97
N ILE A 215 14.41 -11.96 6.61
CA ILE A 215 13.70 -11.11 7.55
C ILE A 215 12.83 -11.96 8.48
N ALA A 216 12.03 -12.85 7.93
CA ALA A 216 11.09 -13.69 8.67
C ALA A 216 11.79 -14.64 9.64
N ASP A 217 12.87 -15.29 9.20
CA ASP A 217 13.65 -16.22 10.03
C ASP A 217 14.34 -15.50 11.19
N GLU A 218 14.95 -14.33 10.94
CA GLU A 218 15.59 -13.52 11.99
C GLU A 218 14.56 -13.02 13.03
N MET A 219 13.37 -12.64 12.59
CA MET A 219 12.32 -12.11 13.46
C MET A 219 11.45 -13.21 14.09
N GLY A 220 11.70 -14.48 13.77
CA GLY A 220 10.91 -15.60 14.28
C GLY A 220 9.47 -15.62 13.79
N ILE A 221 9.21 -15.08 12.58
CA ILE A 221 7.89 -15.12 11.95
C ILE A 221 7.60 -16.56 11.53
N ILE A 222 6.44 -17.08 11.94
CA ILE A 222 6.07 -18.48 11.74
C ILE A 222 5.94 -18.81 10.26
N CYS A 223 6.78 -19.74 9.76
CA CYS A 223 6.59 -20.32 8.45
C CYS A 223 5.42 -21.30 8.48
N LYS A 224 4.50 -21.16 7.51
CA LYS A 224 3.27 -21.96 7.38
C LYS A 224 3.35 -23.01 6.27
N SER A 225 4.36 -22.93 5.40
CA SER A 225 4.57 -23.89 4.30
C SER A 225 5.43 -25.06 4.71
N GLY A 226 5.14 -26.24 4.15
CA GLY A 226 6.00 -27.42 4.22
C GLY A 226 7.23 -27.30 3.28
N ALA A 227 8.15 -28.25 3.39
CA ALA A 227 9.45 -28.22 2.71
C ALA A 227 9.38 -28.14 1.16
N HIS A 228 8.28 -28.52 0.54
CA HIS A 228 8.08 -28.52 -0.92
C HIS A 228 6.88 -27.70 -1.37
N GLU A 229 6.29 -26.92 -0.47
CA GLU A 229 5.18 -26.04 -0.75
C GLU A 229 5.66 -24.63 -1.08
N PRO A 230 4.89 -23.84 -1.86
CA PRO A 230 5.18 -22.43 -2.06
C PRO A 230 5.32 -21.69 -0.74
N LEU A 231 6.30 -20.80 -0.64
CA LEU A 231 6.64 -20.09 0.58
C LEU A 231 5.47 -19.29 1.11
N ARG A 232 5.11 -19.52 2.37
CA ARG A 232 4.04 -18.84 3.10
C ARG A 232 4.42 -18.66 4.57
N TYR A 233 4.23 -17.45 5.08
CA TYR A 233 4.45 -17.13 6.49
C TYR A 233 3.15 -16.64 7.16
N ALA A 234 3.16 -16.56 8.48
CA ALA A 234 2.19 -15.77 9.23
C ALA A 234 2.40 -14.29 8.94
N ARG A 235 1.37 -13.47 9.11
CA ARG A 235 1.52 -12.01 9.06
C ARG A 235 2.36 -11.56 10.26
N HIS A 236 3.24 -10.58 10.05
CA HIS A 236 3.82 -9.84 11.15
C HIS A 236 2.69 -9.12 11.91
N PRO A 237 2.66 -9.14 13.27
CA PRO A 237 1.56 -8.55 14.02
C PRO A 237 1.21 -7.11 13.65
N LEU A 238 2.20 -6.27 13.37
CA LEU A 238 1.97 -4.86 13.01
C LEU A 238 1.28 -4.67 11.64
N VAL A 239 1.24 -5.69 10.78
CA VAL A 239 0.49 -5.64 9.52
C VAL A 239 -1.01 -5.41 9.78
N TYR A 240 -1.56 -5.97 10.85
CA TYR A 240 -2.97 -5.77 11.20
C TYR A 240 -3.30 -4.32 11.55
N LEU A 241 -2.35 -3.60 12.15
CA LEU A 241 -2.49 -2.16 12.44
C LEU A 241 -2.35 -1.30 11.19
N VAL A 242 -1.44 -1.66 10.28
CA VAL A 242 -1.29 -1.00 8.98
C VAL A 242 -2.55 -1.18 8.14
N GLU A 243 -3.07 -2.42 8.07
CA GLU A 243 -4.32 -2.74 7.37
C GLU A 243 -5.51 -1.98 7.97
N ALA A 244 -5.62 -1.92 9.30
CA ALA A 244 -6.70 -1.19 9.96
C ALA A 244 -6.64 0.32 9.70
N ALA A 245 -5.44 0.92 9.73
CA ALA A 245 -5.25 2.33 9.41
C ALA A 245 -5.67 2.65 7.97
N ASP A 246 -5.30 1.79 7.01
CA ASP A 246 -5.70 1.90 5.61
C ASP A 246 -7.23 1.75 5.45
N ASP A 247 -7.81 0.67 6.00
CA ASP A 247 -9.25 0.41 5.94
C ASP A 247 -10.07 1.61 6.51
N ILE A 248 -9.66 2.18 7.66
CA ILE A 248 -10.33 3.34 8.29
C ILE A 248 -10.25 4.56 7.37
N CYS A 249 -9.05 4.92 6.91
CA CYS A 249 -8.86 6.12 6.09
C CYS A 249 -9.54 5.96 4.73
N TYR A 250 -9.36 4.81 4.07
CA TYR A 250 -9.88 4.57 2.73
C TYR A 250 -11.41 4.78 2.71
N GLU A 251 -12.15 4.08 3.56
CA GLU A 251 -13.62 4.13 3.55
C GLU A 251 -14.16 5.49 3.95
N ILE A 252 -13.64 6.07 5.03
CA ILE A 252 -14.21 7.30 5.61
C ILE A 252 -13.85 8.53 4.79
N MET A 253 -12.64 8.58 4.19
CA MET A 253 -12.25 9.69 3.32
C MET A 253 -12.95 9.64 1.96
N ASP A 254 -13.24 8.45 1.44
CA ASP A 254 -14.01 8.30 0.20
C ASP A 254 -15.43 8.84 0.34
N LEU A 255 -16.07 8.68 1.51
CA LEU A 255 -17.37 9.30 1.80
C LEU A 255 -17.30 10.84 1.83
N GLU A 256 -16.25 11.40 2.44
CA GLU A 256 -16.04 12.85 2.43
C GLU A 256 -15.82 13.38 1.01
N ASP A 257 -14.99 12.73 0.22
CA ASP A 257 -14.75 13.12 -1.17
C ASP A 257 -16.01 12.99 -2.03
N ALA A 258 -16.79 11.92 -1.83
CA ALA A 258 -18.08 11.75 -2.51
C ALA A 258 -19.08 12.85 -2.15
N HIS A 259 -19.09 13.33 -0.90
CA HIS A 259 -19.87 14.48 -0.48
C HIS A 259 -19.40 15.76 -1.18
N LYS A 260 -18.10 16.05 -1.17
CA LYS A 260 -17.51 17.22 -1.87
C LYS A 260 -17.82 17.23 -3.35
N LEU A 261 -17.82 16.06 -3.99
CA LEU A 261 -18.15 15.86 -5.40
C LEU A 261 -19.66 15.83 -5.68
N LYS A 262 -20.50 15.95 -4.65
CA LYS A 262 -21.97 15.89 -4.74
C LYS A 262 -22.50 14.56 -5.30
N ILE A 263 -21.77 13.50 -5.10
CA ILE A 263 -22.22 12.11 -5.36
C ILE A 263 -23.14 11.67 -4.22
N LEU A 264 -22.82 12.11 -2.99
CA LEU A 264 -23.66 11.95 -1.81
C LEU A 264 -24.18 13.31 -1.34
N SER A 265 -25.44 13.36 -0.90
CA SER A 265 -25.99 14.55 -0.22
C SER A 265 -25.41 14.70 1.19
N TYR A 266 -25.61 15.86 1.80
CA TYR A 266 -25.23 16.08 3.20
C TYR A 266 -25.96 15.10 4.13
N GLU A 267 -27.27 14.94 3.95
CA GLU A 267 -28.12 14.09 4.78
C GLU A 267 -27.72 12.60 4.68
N GLU A 268 -27.39 12.13 3.48
CA GLU A 268 -26.87 10.78 3.28
C GLU A 268 -25.52 10.57 4.00
N THR A 269 -24.61 11.54 3.87
CA THR A 269 -23.29 11.48 4.50
C THR A 269 -23.39 11.54 6.02
N GLU A 270 -24.24 12.43 6.56
CA GLU A 270 -24.53 12.56 8.00
C GLU A 270 -25.08 11.24 8.56
N ASP A 271 -26.08 10.63 7.90
CA ASP A 271 -26.67 9.36 8.34
C ASP A 271 -25.66 8.21 8.35
N LEU A 272 -24.77 8.13 7.34
CA LEU A 272 -23.70 7.14 7.28
C LEU A 272 -22.70 7.32 8.42
N LEU A 273 -22.20 8.54 8.65
CA LEU A 273 -21.20 8.83 9.67
C LEU A 273 -21.77 8.69 11.09
N LEU A 274 -23.00 9.15 11.34
CA LEU A 274 -23.66 8.95 12.62
C LEU A 274 -24.05 7.51 12.88
N GLY A 275 -24.13 6.67 11.84
CA GLY A 275 -24.38 5.23 11.95
C GLY A 275 -23.38 4.46 12.82
N PHE A 276 -22.17 4.99 13.01
CA PHE A 276 -21.14 4.40 13.87
C PHE A 276 -21.39 4.58 15.39
N PHE A 277 -22.44 5.31 15.78
CA PHE A 277 -22.70 5.68 17.18
C PHE A 277 -24.09 5.21 17.61
N ASP A 278 -24.22 4.88 18.89
CA ASP A 278 -25.51 4.73 19.53
C ASP A 278 -26.24 6.07 19.67
N GLU A 279 -27.50 6.04 20.06
CA GLU A 279 -28.34 7.24 20.09
C GLU A 279 -27.81 8.31 21.05
N GLU A 280 -27.25 7.94 22.21
CA GLU A 280 -26.70 8.89 23.17
C GLU A 280 -25.48 9.63 22.59
N ASN A 281 -24.55 8.91 21.99
CA ASN A 281 -23.37 9.47 21.35
C ASN A 281 -23.73 10.31 20.11
N ARG A 282 -24.72 9.88 19.30
CA ARG A 282 -25.26 10.68 18.18
C ARG A 282 -25.75 12.04 18.66
N GLN A 283 -26.58 12.05 19.69
CA GLN A 283 -27.12 13.28 20.24
C GLN A 283 -26.02 14.18 20.82
N MET A 284 -24.98 13.61 21.41
CA MET A 284 -23.83 14.36 21.90
C MET A 284 -23.07 15.03 20.75
N ILE A 285 -22.81 14.31 19.66
CA ILE A 285 -22.14 14.85 18.46
C ILE A 285 -22.96 16.00 17.86
N LEU A 286 -24.27 15.80 17.65
CA LEU A 286 -25.16 16.80 17.09
C LEU A 286 -25.27 18.06 17.97
N ARG A 287 -25.35 17.90 19.31
CA ARG A 287 -25.31 19.03 20.24
C ARG A 287 -24.02 19.82 20.11
N ARG A 288 -22.87 19.15 20.00
CA ARG A 288 -21.58 19.81 19.87
C ARG A 288 -21.45 20.60 18.57
N ILE A 289 -21.94 20.04 17.45
CA ILE A 289 -22.05 20.76 16.17
C ILE A 289 -22.89 22.02 16.32
N SER A 290 -24.00 21.95 17.08
CA SER A 290 -24.88 23.11 17.36
C SER A 290 -24.21 24.14 18.28
N ASP A 291 -23.56 23.66 19.36
CA ASP A 291 -22.92 24.53 20.37
C ASP A 291 -21.73 25.29 19.78
N GLU A 292 -20.97 24.67 18.89
CA GLU A 292 -19.87 25.30 18.17
C GLU A 292 -20.33 26.12 16.96
N ASN A 293 -21.67 26.20 16.73
CA ASN A 293 -22.31 26.96 15.67
C ASN A 293 -21.74 26.67 14.26
N LEU A 294 -21.41 25.39 13.98
CA LEU A 294 -20.96 24.97 12.66
C LEU A 294 -22.11 25.09 11.66
N GLN A 295 -21.97 25.99 10.67
CA GLN A 295 -23.00 26.23 9.66
C GLN A 295 -22.69 25.53 8.34
N ASP A 296 -21.42 25.47 7.95
CA ASP A 296 -21.00 24.86 6.69
C ASP A 296 -21.18 23.32 6.74
N PRO A 297 -21.93 22.74 5.79
CA PRO A 297 -22.08 21.28 5.71
C PRO A 297 -20.75 20.51 5.62
N ASN A 298 -19.74 21.07 4.93
CA ASN A 298 -18.42 20.40 4.84
C ASN A 298 -17.73 20.36 6.21
N GLU A 299 -17.79 21.45 6.99
CA GLU A 299 -17.21 21.50 8.34
C GLU A 299 -17.91 20.50 9.29
N LYS A 300 -19.23 20.33 9.15
CA LYS A 300 -19.98 19.33 9.90
C LYS A 300 -19.53 17.90 9.55
N VAL A 301 -19.35 17.62 8.26
CA VAL A 301 -18.84 16.31 7.77
C VAL A 301 -17.43 16.08 8.30
N VAL A 302 -16.53 17.08 8.24
CA VAL A 302 -15.16 16.98 8.79
C VAL A 302 -15.18 16.65 10.28
N TYR A 303 -16.05 17.28 11.07
CA TYR A 303 -16.18 17.00 12.50
C TYR A 303 -16.68 15.57 12.76
N MET A 304 -17.75 15.15 12.08
CA MET A 304 -18.30 13.80 12.22
C MET A 304 -17.30 12.73 11.78
N ARG A 305 -16.57 12.97 10.67
CA ARG A 305 -15.47 12.11 10.21
C ARG A 305 -14.41 11.90 11.30
N ALA A 306 -13.97 12.98 11.94
CA ALA A 306 -12.98 12.88 13.02
C ALA A 306 -13.48 12.03 14.20
N CYS A 307 -14.77 12.17 14.55
CA CYS A 307 -15.40 11.33 15.58
C CYS A 307 -15.42 9.83 15.18
N VAL A 308 -15.74 9.53 13.92
CA VAL A 308 -15.78 8.16 13.39
C VAL A 308 -14.38 7.54 13.39
N ILE A 309 -13.36 8.27 12.89
CA ILE A 309 -11.98 7.78 12.89
C ILE A 309 -11.53 7.42 14.30
N GLY A 310 -11.69 8.32 15.28
CA GLY A 310 -11.33 8.03 16.67
C GLY A 310 -12.12 6.87 17.29
N LYS A 311 -13.40 6.68 16.90
CA LYS A 311 -14.19 5.53 17.33
C LYS A 311 -13.64 4.22 16.76
N LEU A 312 -13.32 4.19 15.47
CA LEU A 312 -12.77 3.00 14.80
C LEU A 312 -11.35 2.67 15.28
N GLU A 313 -10.50 3.69 15.51
CA GLU A 313 -9.19 3.49 16.14
C GLU A 313 -9.32 2.76 17.49
N ASN A 314 -10.20 3.24 18.36
CA ASN A 314 -10.44 2.63 19.66
C ASN A 314 -10.92 1.17 19.56
N GLU A 315 -11.87 0.88 18.66
CA GLU A 315 -12.38 -0.47 18.43
C GLU A 315 -11.28 -1.40 17.88
N CYS A 316 -10.45 -0.93 16.95
CA CYS A 316 -9.33 -1.72 16.42
C CYS A 316 -8.26 -2.00 17.47
N VAL A 317 -7.93 -1.04 18.35
CA VAL A 317 -7.01 -1.24 19.47
C VAL A 317 -7.55 -2.29 20.44
N ASN A 318 -8.84 -2.20 20.82
CA ASN A 318 -9.49 -3.19 21.66
C ASN A 318 -9.39 -4.58 21.04
N THR A 319 -9.80 -4.71 19.79
CA THR A 319 -9.77 -5.97 19.04
C THR A 319 -8.35 -6.57 18.96
N PHE A 320 -7.34 -5.73 18.71
CA PHE A 320 -5.96 -6.20 18.62
C PHE A 320 -5.47 -6.76 19.96
N VAL A 321 -5.72 -6.05 21.07
CA VAL A 321 -5.28 -6.47 22.41
C VAL A 321 -6.02 -7.74 22.86
N GLU A 322 -7.32 -7.82 22.61
CA GLU A 322 -8.14 -9.02 22.93
C GLU A 322 -7.67 -10.26 22.16
N HIS A 323 -7.15 -10.08 20.94
CA HIS A 323 -6.69 -11.17 20.08
C HIS A 323 -5.17 -11.30 20.00
N GLU A 324 -4.39 -10.65 20.88
CA GLU A 324 -2.93 -10.66 20.85
C GLU A 324 -2.35 -12.08 20.75
N GLU A 325 -2.87 -13.02 21.52
CA GLU A 325 -2.40 -14.41 21.51
C GLU A 325 -2.63 -15.10 20.16
N ALA A 326 -3.81 -14.91 19.54
CA ALA A 326 -4.12 -15.46 18.23
C ALA A 326 -3.26 -14.81 17.13
N ILE A 327 -3.00 -13.52 17.23
CA ILE A 327 -2.11 -12.77 16.33
C ILE A 327 -0.68 -13.30 16.45
N LEU A 328 -0.14 -13.43 17.66
CA LEU A 328 1.21 -13.92 17.89
C LEU A 328 1.39 -15.41 17.56
N SER A 329 0.32 -16.21 17.66
CA SER A 329 0.35 -17.62 17.20
C SER A 329 0.16 -17.76 15.68
N GLY A 330 -0.14 -16.66 14.98
CA GLY A 330 -0.39 -16.65 13.55
C GLY A 330 -1.71 -17.30 13.12
N THR A 331 -2.66 -17.45 14.04
CA THR A 331 -3.98 -18.09 13.81
C THR A 331 -5.10 -17.08 13.61
N PHE A 332 -4.87 -15.79 13.90
CA PHE A 332 -5.87 -14.74 13.64
C PHE A 332 -6.14 -14.57 12.15
N GLU A 333 -7.40 -14.65 11.76
CA GLU A 333 -7.84 -14.57 10.37
C GLU A 333 -8.63 -13.28 10.09
N GLY A 334 -8.43 -12.73 8.89
CA GLY A 334 -9.12 -11.52 8.43
C GLY A 334 -8.41 -10.23 8.84
N SER A 335 -9.15 -9.11 8.86
CA SER A 335 -8.70 -7.79 9.31
C SER A 335 -9.34 -7.43 10.65
N LEU A 336 -8.75 -6.48 11.39
CA LEU A 336 -9.31 -6.03 12.67
C LEU A 336 -10.74 -5.49 12.54
N ILE A 337 -11.02 -4.73 11.49
CA ILE A 337 -12.35 -4.16 11.19
C ILE A 337 -13.46 -5.22 11.16
N LYS A 338 -13.15 -6.46 10.78
CA LYS A 338 -14.15 -7.53 10.76
C LYS A 338 -14.51 -8.07 12.14
N HIS A 339 -13.70 -7.78 13.14
CA HIS A 339 -13.82 -8.29 14.50
C HIS A 339 -14.16 -7.22 15.55
N ILE A 340 -14.32 -5.95 15.14
CA ILE A 340 -14.75 -4.86 16.03
C ILE A 340 -16.20 -5.06 16.49
N ASN A 341 -16.66 -4.21 17.41
CA ASN A 341 -18.03 -4.23 17.91
C ASN A 341 -19.05 -4.26 16.76
N PRO A 342 -20.14 -5.06 16.86
CA PRO A 342 -21.13 -5.21 15.81
C PRO A 342 -21.71 -3.91 15.28
N LEU A 343 -21.99 -2.92 16.14
CA LEU A 343 -22.55 -1.63 15.71
C LEU A 343 -21.62 -0.92 14.71
N GLN A 344 -20.34 -0.80 15.04
CA GLN A 344 -19.36 -0.14 14.17
C GLN A 344 -19.06 -0.97 12.93
N ARG A 345 -18.97 -2.29 13.08
CA ARG A 345 -18.75 -3.21 11.93
C ARG A 345 -19.88 -3.13 10.92
N ASP A 346 -21.14 -3.14 11.36
CA ASP A 346 -22.30 -3.10 10.49
C ASP A 346 -22.43 -1.72 9.81
N ALA A 347 -22.09 -0.63 10.53
CA ALA A 347 -22.00 0.71 9.96
C ALA A 347 -20.89 0.79 8.89
N TYR A 348 -19.70 0.24 9.16
CA TYR A 348 -18.61 0.17 8.20
C TYR A 348 -18.99 -0.62 6.94
N GLN A 349 -19.62 -1.78 7.13
CA GLN A 349 -20.10 -2.60 6.01
C GLN A 349 -21.12 -1.86 5.13
N ARG A 350 -22.03 -1.10 5.74
CA ARG A 350 -23.01 -0.26 5.01
C ARG A 350 -22.33 0.83 4.19
N CYS A 351 -21.29 1.46 4.73
CA CYS A 351 -20.47 2.42 3.99
C CYS A 351 -19.80 1.75 2.79
N ALA A 352 -19.13 0.62 2.99
CA ALA A 352 -18.43 -0.11 1.94
C ALA A 352 -19.36 -0.59 0.81
N GLU A 353 -20.57 -1.06 1.13
CA GLU A 353 -21.57 -1.44 0.13
C GLU A 353 -22.01 -0.24 -0.71
N LEU A 354 -22.27 0.89 -0.07
CA LEU A 354 -22.65 2.12 -0.76
C LEU A 354 -21.49 2.66 -1.63
N SER A 355 -20.26 2.61 -1.13
CA SER A 355 -19.08 3.03 -1.88
C SER A 355 -18.92 2.22 -3.16
N VAL A 356 -19.11 0.89 -3.10
CA VAL A 356 -19.08 0.03 -4.30
C VAL A 356 -20.22 0.38 -5.27
N GLU A 357 -21.43 0.66 -4.79
CA GLU A 357 -22.59 0.94 -5.63
C GLU A 357 -22.51 2.31 -6.29
N ARG A 358 -22.15 3.35 -5.55
CA ARG A 358 -22.30 4.75 -5.97
C ARG A 358 -21.01 5.49 -6.25
N ILE A 359 -19.90 5.15 -5.54
CA ILE A 359 -18.63 5.85 -5.67
C ILE A 359 -17.79 5.20 -6.77
N TYR A 360 -17.43 3.92 -6.60
CA TYR A 360 -16.49 3.25 -7.52
C TYR A 360 -17.09 2.94 -8.89
N ARG A 361 -18.41 2.97 -9.02
CA ARG A 361 -19.13 2.85 -10.31
C ARG A 361 -19.57 4.21 -10.86
N SER A 362 -19.16 5.30 -10.25
CA SER A 362 -19.45 6.64 -10.78
C SER A 362 -18.73 6.85 -12.12
N ARG A 363 -19.38 7.61 -13.02
CA ARG A 363 -18.84 7.87 -14.36
C ARG A 363 -17.41 8.45 -14.35
N PRO A 364 -17.06 9.42 -13.47
CA PRO A 364 -15.72 9.95 -13.42
C PRO A 364 -14.65 8.88 -13.10
N VAL A 365 -14.96 7.94 -12.17
CA VAL A 365 -14.05 6.85 -11.79
C VAL A 365 -13.90 5.87 -12.96
N LEU A 366 -15.00 5.45 -13.57
CA LEU A 366 -14.97 4.54 -14.73
C LEU A 366 -14.21 5.12 -15.93
N ASP A 367 -14.34 6.42 -16.20
CA ASP A 367 -13.61 7.09 -17.29
C ASP A 367 -12.08 7.08 -17.05
N VAL A 368 -11.64 7.22 -15.78
CA VAL A 368 -10.21 7.10 -15.42
C VAL A 368 -9.74 5.65 -15.56
N GLU A 369 -10.52 4.69 -15.10
CA GLU A 369 -10.18 3.26 -15.21
C GLU A 369 -10.04 2.81 -16.67
N LEU A 370 -10.98 3.19 -17.54
CA LEU A 370 -10.94 2.87 -18.96
C LEU A 370 -9.73 3.51 -19.66
N SER A 371 -9.49 4.80 -19.39
CA SER A 371 -8.37 5.54 -19.97
C SER A 371 -7.04 4.98 -19.47
N GLY A 372 -6.93 4.76 -18.15
CA GLY A 372 -5.74 4.22 -17.50
C GLY A 372 -5.38 2.84 -18.01
N TYR A 373 -6.37 1.95 -18.12
CA TYR A 373 -6.15 0.62 -18.70
C TYR A 373 -5.56 0.71 -20.11
N LYS A 374 -6.14 1.54 -20.99
CA LYS A 374 -5.66 1.69 -22.36
C LYS A 374 -4.25 2.28 -22.44
N ILE A 375 -3.96 3.28 -21.61
CA ILE A 375 -2.63 3.89 -21.52
C ILE A 375 -1.60 2.84 -21.09
N MET A 376 -1.86 2.15 -19.99
CA MET A 376 -0.95 1.15 -19.43
C MET A 376 -0.73 -0.03 -20.39
N ALA A 377 -1.79 -0.57 -20.99
CA ALA A 377 -1.70 -1.66 -21.96
C ALA A 377 -0.83 -1.27 -23.17
N THR A 378 -0.99 -0.04 -23.69
CA THR A 378 -0.17 0.46 -24.80
C THR A 378 1.30 0.61 -24.38
N LEU A 379 1.57 1.15 -23.20
CA LEU A 379 2.94 1.29 -22.68
C LEU A 379 3.61 -0.09 -22.52
N MET A 380 2.89 -1.07 -21.95
CA MET A 380 3.38 -2.45 -21.82
C MET A 380 3.72 -3.06 -23.17
N GLU A 381 2.85 -2.91 -24.18
CA GLU A 381 3.06 -3.44 -25.52
C GLU A 381 4.30 -2.82 -26.17
N GLN A 382 4.39 -1.49 -26.21
CA GLN A 382 5.46 -0.77 -26.88
C GLN A 382 6.83 -0.99 -26.21
N MET A 383 6.88 -0.97 -24.88
CA MET A 383 8.13 -1.16 -24.15
C MET A 383 8.60 -2.61 -24.17
N THR A 384 7.68 -3.57 -24.11
CA THR A 384 8.02 -5.00 -24.22
C THR A 384 8.54 -5.32 -25.63
N GLU A 385 7.87 -4.82 -26.68
CA GLU A 385 8.36 -4.96 -28.06
C GLU A 385 9.76 -4.35 -28.24
N ALA A 386 10.02 -3.20 -27.62
CA ALA A 386 11.33 -2.55 -27.67
C ALA A 386 12.45 -3.39 -27.08
N VAL A 387 12.24 -4.03 -25.91
CA VAL A 387 13.26 -4.88 -25.27
C VAL A 387 13.41 -6.24 -25.92
N MET A 388 12.39 -6.70 -26.64
CA MET A 388 12.47 -7.93 -27.45
C MET A 388 13.22 -7.70 -28.77
N HIS A 389 13.21 -6.51 -29.32
CA HIS A 389 13.83 -6.14 -30.58
C HIS A 389 14.66 -4.86 -30.48
N PRO A 390 15.72 -4.85 -29.64
CA PRO A 390 16.46 -3.63 -29.30
C PRO A 390 17.22 -3.01 -30.48
N ASP A 391 17.49 -3.79 -31.54
CA ASP A 391 18.22 -3.31 -32.73
C ASP A 391 17.37 -2.45 -33.66
N ARG A 392 16.04 -2.42 -33.51
CA ARG A 392 15.16 -1.60 -34.32
C ARG A 392 15.30 -0.12 -33.94
N TYR A 393 15.29 0.75 -34.95
CA TYR A 393 15.44 2.20 -34.70
C TYR A 393 14.46 2.74 -33.66
N TYR A 394 13.18 2.44 -33.80
CA TYR A 394 12.16 2.93 -32.84
C TYR A 394 12.33 2.34 -31.44
N SER A 395 12.74 1.08 -31.33
CA SER A 395 13.04 0.45 -30.05
C SER A 395 14.16 1.17 -29.30
N GLN A 396 15.22 1.55 -30.00
CA GLN A 396 16.34 2.31 -29.41
C GLN A 396 15.85 3.65 -28.84
N GLN A 397 14.99 4.39 -29.57
CA GLN A 397 14.41 5.63 -29.09
C GLN A 397 13.58 5.45 -27.80
N LEU A 398 12.84 4.34 -27.68
CA LEU A 398 12.07 4.02 -26.46
C LEU A 398 12.99 3.64 -25.31
N ILE A 399 14.00 2.81 -25.54
CA ILE A 399 14.97 2.37 -24.56
C ILE A 399 15.78 3.55 -24.01
N ASP A 400 16.22 4.47 -24.84
CA ASP A 400 16.98 5.67 -24.45
C ASP A 400 16.20 6.62 -23.53
N ARG A 401 14.86 6.51 -23.49
CA ARG A 401 14.03 7.27 -22.53
C ARG A 401 14.01 6.66 -21.13
N VAL A 402 14.38 5.40 -20.96
CA VAL A 402 14.32 4.71 -19.69
C VAL A 402 15.49 5.11 -18.80
N SER A 403 15.22 5.44 -17.56
CA SER A 403 16.27 5.75 -16.59
C SER A 403 17.24 4.60 -16.42
N SER A 404 18.54 4.88 -16.40
CA SER A 404 19.61 3.90 -16.24
C SER A 404 19.56 3.06 -14.98
N GLN A 405 18.70 3.41 -14.03
CA GLN A 405 18.47 2.60 -12.81
C GLN A 405 17.77 1.27 -13.12
N TYR A 406 16.99 1.20 -14.20
CA TYR A 406 16.30 -0.02 -14.64
C TYR A 406 17.19 -0.77 -15.63
N ASP A 407 17.45 -2.06 -15.39
CA ASP A 407 18.36 -2.86 -16.23
C ASP A 407 17.65 -3.41 -17.46
N ILE A 408 17.16 -2.50 -18.28
CA ILE A 408 16.37 -2.79 -19.49
C ILE A 408 17.19 -3.45 -20.61
N SER A 409 18.52 -3.45 -20.48
CA SER A 409 19.48 -4.05 -21.43
C SER A 409 20.18 -5.26 -20.84
N ALA A 410 19.65 -5.88 -19.78
CA ALA A 410 20.19 -7.10 -19.20
C ALA A 410 20.27 -8.25 -20.23
N ASP A 411 21.19 -9.19 -20.03
CA ASP A 411 21.35 -10.34 -20.92
C ASP A 411 20.14 -11.27 -20.86
N ASP A 412 19.59 -11.50 -19.66
CA ASP A 412 18.44 -12.38 -19.50
C ASP A 412 17.10 -11.66 -19.71
N LEU A 413 16.14 -12.39 -20.26
CA LEU A 413 14.83 -11.86 -20.62
C LEU A 413 13.97 -11.48 -19.40
N GLU A 414 14.02 -12.27 -18.32
CA GLU A 414 13.19 -12.01 -17.14
C GLU A 414 13.59 -10.69 -16.49
N THR A 415 14.87 -10.40 -16.35
CA THR A 415 15.36 -9.11 -15.85
C THR A 415 14.93 -7.95 -16.73
N ARG A 416 14.98 -8.09 -18.08
CA ARG A 416 14.51 -7.04 -19.00
C ARG A 416 13.02 -6.80 -18.87
N LEU A 417 12.20 -7.85 -18.80
CA LEU A 417 10.76 -7.74 -18.66
C LEU A 417 10.39 -7.11 -17.31
N MET A 418 11.05 -7.53 -16.22
CA MET A 418 10.82 -6.92 -14.92
C MET A 418 11.26 -5.45 -14.89
N ALA A 419 12.33 -5.08 -15.57
CA ALA A 419 12.76 -3.68 -15.69
C ALA A 419 11.73 -2.83 -16.45
N VAL A 420 11.05 -3.38 -17.48
CA VAL A 420 9.92 -2.72 -18.14
C VAL A 420 8.76 -2.51 -17.16
N ILE A 421 8.40 -3.54 -16.40
CA ILE A 421 7.34 -3.45 -15.39
C ILE A 421 7.70 -2.42 -14.32
N ASP A 422 8.91 -2.46 -13.77
CA ASP A 422 9.42 -1.50 -12.79
C ASP A 422 9.36 -0.05 -13.30
N TYR A 423 9.76 0.16 -14.55
CA TYR A 423 9.72 1.49 -15.17
C TYR A 423 8.30 2.00 -15.32
N ILE A 424 7.39 1.20 -15.84
CA ILE A 424 5.99 1.58 -16.08
C ILE A 424 5.24 1.72 -14.75
N ALA A 425 5.35 0.77 -13.84
CA ALA A 425 4.71 0.83 -12.52
C ALA A 425 5.24 2.01 -11.68
N GLY A 426 6.51 2.39 -11.89
CA GLY A 426 7.12 3.54 -11.25
C GLY A 426 6.68 4.90 -11.79
N MET A 427 5.91 4.99 -12.87
CA MET A 427 5.40 6.25 -13.41
C MET A 427 4.32 6.85 -12.50
N THR A 428 4.07 8.15 -12.66
CA THR A 428 2.83 8.80 -12.19
C THR A 428 1.78 8.73 -13.30
N ASP A 429 0.50 8.92 -12.96
CA ASP A 429 -0.59 8.95 -13.95
C ASP A 429 -0.34 10.02 -15.03
N VAL A 430 0.10 11.19 -14.57
CA VAL A 430 0.43 12.31 -15.48
C VAL A 430 1.59 11.97 -16.40
N TYR A 431 2.64 11.34 -15.89
CA TYR A 431 3.80 10.95 -16.71
C TYR A 431 3.46 9.80 -17.67
N ALA A 432 2.68 8.82 -17.24
CA ALA A 432 2.21 7.73 -18.10
C ALA A 432 1.37 8.26 -19.26
N LEU A 433 0.46 9.20 -18.99
CA LEU A 433 -0.33 9.88 -20.02
C LEU A 433 0.56 10.68 -20.98
N ASP A 434 1.54 11.44 -20.48
CA ASP A 434 2.47 12.21 -21.30
C ASP A 434 3.29 11.30 -22.26
N VAL A 435 3.83 10.20 -21.72
CA VAL A 435 4.56 9.23 -22.54
C VAL A 435 3.64 8.60 -23.59
N TYR A 436 2.44 8.16 -23.19
CA TYR A 436 1.44 7.60 -24.10
C TYR A 436 1.11 8.56 -25.26
N GLN A 437 0.87 9.84 -24.97
CA GLN A 437 0.57 10.85 -25.99
C GLN A 437 1.73 11.05 -26.97
N LYS A 438 2.98 11.08 -26.46
CA LYS A 438 4.18 11.26 -27.29
C LYS A 438 4.44 10.07 -28.21
N ILE A 439 4.34 8.84 -27.70
CA ILE A 439 4.59 7.65 -28.54
C ILE A 439 3.50 7.41 -29.58
N ASN A 440 2.29 7.91 -29.36
CA ASN A 440 1.18 7.84 -30.32
C ASN A 440 1.08 9.10 -31.24
N GLY A 441 2.00 10.05 -31.14
CA GLY A 441 2.01 11.26 -31.95
C GLY A 441 0.84 12.21 -31.69
N ILE A 442 0.16 12.09 -30.54
CA ILE A 442 -0.98 12.93 -30.13
C ILE A 442 -0.50 14.29 -29.63
N SER A 443 0.67 14.32 -29.00
CA SER A 443 1.28 15.51 -28.42
C SER A 443 2.75 15.61 -28.85
N LEU A 444 3.18 16.77 -29.34
CA LEU A 444 4.59 17.06 -29.57
C LEU A 444 5.16 17.85 -28.38
N PRO A 445 6.46 17.65 -28.04
CA PRO A 445 7.10 18.46 -27.03
C PRO A 445 7.08 19.93 -27.43
N ILE A 446 6.56 20.78 -26.57
CA ILE A 446 6.70 22.24 -26.69
C ILE A 446 8.01 22.61 -26.02
N VAL A 447 8.95 23.17 -26.74
CA VAL A 447 10.26 23.64 -26.27
C VAL A 447 10.09 25.01 -25.61
#